data_9b8336be4b12d2d35cec91ca3c0f54ed
#
_entry.id   9b8336be4b12d2d35cec91ca3c0f54ed
#
_cell.length_a   1.000
_cell.length_b   1.000
_cell.length_c   1.000
_cell.angle_alpha   90.00
_cell.angle_beta   90.00
_cell.angle_gamma   90.00
#
_symmetry.space_group_name_H-M   'P 1'
#
loop_
_entity.id
_entity.type
_entity.pdbx_description
1 polymer ?
#
loop_
_entity_poly.entity_id
_entity_poly.type
_entity_poly.pdbx_seq_one_letter_code
_entity_poly.pdbx_strand_id
1 'polypeptide(L)'
;MVKLDFTNAFNSLDRGAMLDAVKQRVPGIYKFCHLSYGQPSVLRYTDRVILSQEGSQQGDPLGPALFCSTIHPLLLSLASELKVGYMDDLTLGGPETQVALDVETVRRRGEEIGLRLNDKKCEFISGTARSSDPVFRQFIHLTADNAELLGAPLTTGPAMDRALGRRCDDLPRAASRLSLVAAHDALILLRASFSAPKLLHTLRSSPCSGHPALGTFDEMLRECDSTVHNIKLSDIH
;
A
#
# COMPACT_ATOMS: atom_id res chain seq x y z
N MET A 1 1.13 -0.54 -18.03
CA MET A 1 0.50 -0.29 -16.72
C MET A 1 1.29 0.78 -15.99
N VAL A 2 0.63 1.66 -15.25
CA VAL A 2 1.28 2.63 -14.37
C VAL A 2 0.72 2.52 -12.96
N LYS A 3 1.57 2.78 -11.97
CA LYS A 3 1.18 3.01 -10.57
C LYS A 3 1.44 4.47 -10.25
N LEU A 4 0.44 5.15 -9.76
CA LEU A 4 0.49 6.57 -9.45
C LEU A 4 0.57 6.76 -7.93
N ASP A 5 1.52 7.58 -7.50
CA ASP A 5 1.73 7.97 -6.11
C ASP A 5 1.40 9.47 -5.97
N PHE A 6 0.65 9.84 -4.94
CA PHE A 6 0.35 11.23 -4.63
C PHE A 6 1.18 11.72 -3.45
N THR A 7 1.62 12.96 -3.51
CA THR A 7 2.36 13.60 -2.43
C THR A 7 1.42 13.90 -1.25
N ASN A 8 1.64 13.25 -0.10
CA ASN A 8 0.85 13.47 1.13
C ASN A 8 -0.67 13.39 0.93
N ALA A 9 -1.15 12.47 0.10
CA ALA A 9 -2.51 12.37 -0.40
C ALA A 9 -3.60 12.68 0.66
N PHE A 10 -3.59 11.96 1.78
CA PHE A 10 -4.58 12.13 2.84
C PHE A 10 -4.53 13.52 3.51
N ASN A 11 -3.35 14.12 3.59
CA ASN A 11 -3.17 15.41 4.25
C ASN A 11 -3.35 16.61 3.31
N SER A 12 -3.33 16.39 1.98
CA SER A 12 -3.40 17.45 0.97
C SER A 12 -4.79 17.60 0.35
N LEU A 13 -5.69 16.63 0.63
CA LEU A 13 -7.03 16.64 0.05
C LEU A 13 -7.79 17.90 0.44
N ASP A 14 -8.40 18.57 -0.54
CA ASP A 14 -9.24 19.75 -0.27
C ASP A 14 -10.47 19.37 0.55
N ARG A 15 -10.67 20.04 1.70
CA ARG A 15 -11.81 19.76 2.60
C ARG A 15 -13.15 20.16 2.01
N GLY A 16 -13.18 21.17 1.16
CA GLY A 16 -14.40 21.57 0.45
C GLY A 16 -14.86 20.48 -0.49
N ALA A 17 -13.95 19.99 -1.36
CA ALA A 17 -14.21 18.88 -2.25
C ALA A 17 -14.61 17.60 -1.49
N MET A 18 -13.96 17.34 -0.35
CA MET A 18 -14.27 16.20 0.52
C MET A 18 -15.70 16.29 1.09
N LEU A 19 -16.10 17.45 1.62
CA LEU A 19 -17.45 17.66 2.16
C LEU A 19 -18.52 17.63 1.08
N ASP A 20 -18.23 18.15 -0.11
CA ASP A 20 -19.14 18.09 -1.24
C ASP A 20 -19.34 16.63 -1.72
N ALA A 21 -18.29 15.84 -1.76
CA ALA A 21 -18.38 14.41 -2.07
C ALA A 21 -19.25 13.65 -1.05
N VAL A 22 -19.07 13.93 0.23
CA VAL A 22 -19.90 13.35 1.32
C VAL A 22 -21.36 13.75 1.16
N LYS A 23 -21.62 15.05 0.92
CA LYS A 23 -22.96 15.57 0.75
C LYS A 23 -23.71 14.88 -0.39
N GLN A 24 -23.00 14.60 -1.49
CA GLN A 24 -23.59 13.95 -2.67
C GLN A 24 -23.78 12.45 -2.51
N ARG A 25 -22.80 11.75 -1.89
CA ARG A 25 -22.74 10.28 -1.89
C ARG A 25 -23.28 9.65 -0.62
N VAL A 26 -23.04 10.29 0.53
CA VAL A 26 -23.39 9.76 1.85
C VAL A 26 -23.98 10.87 2.72
N PRO A 27 -25.12 11.48 2.29
CA PRO A 27 -25.68 12.66 2.94
C PRO A 27 -26.04 12.44 4.42
N GLY A 28 -26.27 11.19 4.82
CA GLY A 28 -26.60 10.84 6.22
C GLY A 28 -25.53 11.18 7.23
N ILE A 29 -24.24 11.20 6.82
CA ILE A 29 -23.12 11.56 7.72
C ILE A 29 -22.61 12.99 7.48
N TYR A 30 -23.19 13.74 6.53
CA TYR A 30 -22.67 15.07 6.15
C TYR A 30 -22.57 16.03 7.34
N LYS A 31 -23.61 16.09 8.19
CA LYS A 31 -23.60 16.98 9.36
C LYS A 31 -22.43 16.69 10.29
N PHE A 32 -22.17 15.41 10.54
CA PHE A 32 -21.02 14.99 11.36
C PHE A 32 -19.69 15.39 10.73
N CYS A 33 -19.50 15.10 9.44
CA CYS A 33 -18.29 15.46 8.71
C CYS A 33 -18.10 16.97 8.65
N HIS A 34 -19.19 17.75 8.44
CA HIS A 34 -19.13 19.21 8.42
C HIS A 34 -18.74 19.80 9.79
N LEU A 35 -19.22 19.24 10.89
CA LEU A 35 -18.80 19.65 12.24
C LEU A 35 -17.31 19.37 12.50
N SER A 36 -16.79 18.25 11.94
CA SER A 36 -15.40 17.84 12.16
C SER A 36 -14.40 18.53 11.24
N TYR A 37 -14.79 18.86 10.00
CA TYR A 37 -13.89 19.32 8.93
C TYR A 37 -14.27 20.68 8.31
N GLY A 38 -15.44 21.22 8.63
CA GLY A 38 -15.93 22.48 8.05
C GLY A 38 -15.21 23.72 8.54
N GLN A 39 -14.44 23.61 9.62
CA GLN A 39 -13.59 24.66 10.15
C GLN A 39 -12.18 24.15 10.42
N PRO A 40 -11.15 25.00 10.36
CA PRO A 40 -9.80 24.63 10.73
C PRO A 40 -9.72 24.10 12.16
N SER A 41 -9.04 22.96 12.35
CA SER A 41 -8.78 22.41 13.68
C SER A 41 -7.47 22.94 14.24
N VAL A 42 -7.46 23.24 15.54
CA VAL A 42 -6.27 23.72 16.24
C VAL A 42 -5.44 22.53 16.71
N LEU A 43 -4.23 22.41 16.20
CA LEU A 43 -3.22 21.47 16.68
C LEU A 43 -2.24 22.19 17.57
N ARG A 44 -2.04 21.69 18.78
CA ARG A 44 -1.04 22.24 19.72
C ARG A 44 0.21 21.35 19.68
N TYR A 45 1.34 21.97 19.39
CA TYR A 45 2.63 21.30 19.41
C TYR A 45 3.60 22.14 20.26
N THR A 46 3.88 21.65 21.46
CA THR A 46 4.62 22.42 22.48
C THR A 46 3.99 23.81 22.69
N ASP A 47 4.72 24.89 22.43
CA ASP A 47 4.27 26.28 22.57
C ASP A 47 3.68 26.85 21.26
N ARG A 48 3.54 26.03 20.21
CA ARG A 48 3.06 26.47 18.90
C ARG A 48 1.64 25.99 18.64
N VAL A 49 0.89 26.83 17.94
CA VAL A 49 -0.42 26.49 17.40
C VAL A 49 -0.28 26.35 15.89
N ILE A 50 -0.75 25.22 15.36
CA ILE A 50 -0.80 24.94 13.94
C ILE A 50 -2.27 24.73 13.57
N LEU A 51 -2.72 25.37 12.49
CA LEU A 51 -4.07 25.14 11.97
C LEU A 51 -4.06 24.00 10.97
N SER A 52 -4.83 22.94 11.24
CA SER A 52 -5.11 21.86 10.30
C SER A 52 -6.29 22.28 9.44
N GLN A 53 -6.05 22.61 8.18
CA GLN A 53 -7.04 23.16 7.24
C GLN A 53 -7.31 22.27 6.04
N GLU A 54 -6.42 21.31 5.76
CA GLU A 54 -6.46 20.41 4.62
C GLU A 54 -6.49 18.97 5.09
N GLY A 55 -6.93 18.10 4.22
CA GLY A 55 -6.92 16.66 4.42
C GLY A 55 -7.82 16.12 5.51
N SER A 56 -7.91 14.81 5.57
CA SER A 56 -8.51 14.10 6.69
C SER A 56 -7.51 13.97 7.84
N GLN A 57 -8.01 13.98 9.08
CA GLN A 57 -7.15 13.81 10.26
C GLN A 57 -6.61 12.38 10.31
N GLN A 58 -5.31 12.23 10.56
CA GLN A 58 -4.71 10.90 10.74
C GLN A 58 -5.28 10.22 11.98
N GLY A 59 -5.71 8.96 11.81
CA GLY A 59 -6.39 8.21 12.86
C GLY A 59 -7.92 8.35 12.86
N ASP A 60 -8.49 9.23 12.02
CA ASP A 60 -9.94 9.26 11.81
C ASP A 60 -10.40 7.98 11.09
N PRO A 61 -11.26 7.17 11.69
CA PRO A 61 -11.79 5.95 11.06
C PRO A 61 -12.57 6.25 9.76
N LEU A 62 -13.10 7.46 9.57
CA LEU A 62 -13.74 7.87 8.33
C LEU A 62 -12.76 8.34 7.25
N GLY A 63 -11.50 8.64 7.59
CA GLY A 63 -10.49 9.16 6.67
C GLY A 63 -10.43 8.42 5.32
N PRO A 64 -10.29 7.08 5.31
CA PRO A 64 -10.28 6.30 4.07
C PRO A 64 -11.56 6.44 3.24
N ALA A 65 -12.73 6.45 3.88
CA ALA A 65 -14.01 6.59 3.19
C ALA A 65 -14.19 7.99 2.60
N LEU A 66 -13.76 9.03 3.31
CA LEU A 66 -13.77 10.42 2.86
C LEU A 66 -12.85 10.60 1.65
N PHE A 67 -11.63 10.10 1.73
CA PHE A 67 -10.66 10.13 0.63
C PHE A 67 -11.21 9.42 -0.62
N CYS A 68 -11.64 8.16 -0.48
CA CYS A 68 -12.16 7.37 -1.58
C CYS A 68 -13.41 8.01 -2.22
N SER A 69 -14.30 8.59 -1.41
CA SER A 69 -15.49 9.28 -1.93
C SER A 69 -15.13 10.49 -2.77
N THR A 70 -14.06 11.20 -2.42
CA THR A 70 -13.60 12.40 -3.12
C THR A 70 -12.90 12.07 -4.43
N ILE A 71 -12.04 11.05 -4.45
CA ILE A 71 -11.30 10.67 -5.66
C ILE A 71 -12.14 9.87 -6.66
N HIS A 72 -13.22 9.23 -6.23
CA HIS A 72 -14.01 8.33 -7.05
C HIS A 72 -14.57 8.95 -8.36
N PRO A 73 -15.07 10.21 -8.39
CA PRO A 73 -15.50 10.84 -9.65
C PRO A 73 -14.35 11.00 -10.66
N LEU A 74 -13.14 11.23 -10.18
CA LEU A 74 -11.95 11.26 -11.02
C LEU A 74 -11.70 9.88 -11.64
N LEU A 75 -11.71 8.81 -10.84
CA LEU A 75 -11.52 7.44 -11.32
C LEU A 75 -12.57 7.03 -12.37
N LEU A 76 -13.82 7.39 -12.17
CA LEU A 76 -14.89 7.09 -13.13
C LEU A 76 -14.72 7.81 -14.47
N SER A 77 -14.02 8.94 -14.50
CA SER A 77 -13.80 9.72 -15.74
C SER A 77 -12.66 9.21 -16.60
N LEU A 78 -11.83 8.30 -16.09
CA LEU A 78 -10.72 7.73 -16.84
C LEU A 78 -11.20 6.68 -17.83
N ALA A 79 -10.46 6.50 -18.93
CA ALA A 79 -10.81 5.59 -20.03
C ALA A 79 -9.91 4.36 -20.15
N SER A 80 -8.85 4.25 -19.33
CA SER A 80 -7.98 3.07 -19.27
C SER A 80 -8.77 1.79 -19.01
N GLU A 81 -8.38 0.68 -19.63
CA GLU A 81 -9.04 -0.62 -19.49
C GLU A 81 -9.00 -1.12 -18.05
N LEU A 82 -7.85 -1.00 -17.39
CA LEU A 82 -7.69 -1.27 -15.96
C LEU A 82 -7.66 0.06 -15.20
N LYS A 83 -8.54 0.20 -14.22
CA LYS A 83 -8.60 1.34 -13.30
C LYS A 83 -8.83 0.80 -11.90
N VAL A 84 -7.81 0.75 -11.09
CA VAL A 84 -7.88 0.26 -9.72
C VAL A 84 -7.38 1.35 -8.78
N GLY A 85 -8.25 1.77 -7.87
CA GLY A 85 -7.89 2.66 -6.76
C GLY A 85 -8.04 1.93 -5.44
N TYR A 86 -6.98 1.91 -4.66
CA TYR A 86 -6.99 1.45 -3.29
C TYR A 86 -6.46 2.58 -2.40
N MET A 87 -7.38 3.35 -1.85
CA MET A 87 -7.05 4.60 -1.16
C MET A 87 -6.24 5.54 -2.08
N ASP A 88 -5.03 5.88 -1.71
CA ASP A 88 -4.10 6.73 -2.48
C ASP A 88 -3.29 5.99 -3.55
N ASP A 89 -3.28 4.66 -3.53
CA ASP A 89 -2.66 3.85 -4.58
C ASP A 89 -3.59 3.75 -5.80
N LEU A 90 -3.23 4.40 -6.90
CA LEU A 90 -3.96 4.34 -8.16
C LEU A 90 -3.16 3.60 -9.22
N THR A 91 -3.77 2.57 -9.80
CA THR A 91 -3.17 1.79 -10.90
C THR A 91 -4.03 1.89 -12.15
N LEU A 92 -3.38 2.24 -13.27
CA LEU A 92 -3.99 2.29 -14.60
C LEU A 92 -3.30 1.32 -15.55
N GLY A 93 -4.05 0.69 -16.44
CA GLY A 93 -3.52 -0.24 -17.43
C GLY A 93 -4.33 -0.25 -18.71
N GLY A 94 -3.66 -0.59 -19.80
CA GLY A 94 -4.20 -0.60 -21.15
C GLY A 94 -3.18 -0.10 -22.18
N PRO A 95 -3.65 0.33 -23.36
CA PRO A 95 -2.81 0.94 -24.37
C PRO A 95 -2.07 2.16 -23.83
N GLU A 96 -0.76 2.29 -24.13
CA GLU A 96 0.11 3.32 -23.56
C GLU A 96 -0.43 4.74 -23.80
N THR A 97 -0.92 5.00 -25.01
CA THR A 97 -1.50 6.31 -25.38
C THR A 97 -2.72 6.68 -24.52
N GLN A 98 -3.60 5.71 -24.24
CA GLN A 98 -4.76 5.96 -23.39
C GLN A 98 -4.36 6.18 -21.93
N VAL A 99 -3.41 5.38 -21.43
CA VAL A 99 -2.88 5.54 -20.09
C VAL A 99 -2.20 6.89 -19.91
N ALA A 100 -1.46 7.37 -20.91
CA ALA A 100 -0.84 8.71 -20.89
C ALA A 100 -1.88 9.83 -20.77
N LEU A 101 -2.96 9.77 -21.56
CA LEU A 101 -4.06 10.74 -21.49
C LEU A 101 -4.75 10.73 -20.11
N ASP A 102 -4.93 9.55 -19.56
CA ASP A 102 -5.54 9.40 -18.25
C ASP A 102 -4.62 9.92 -17.13
N VAL A 103 -3.31 9.72 -17.21
CA VAL A 103 -2.34 10.30 -16.26
C VAL A 103 -2.40 11.84 -16.28
N GLU A 104 -2.48 12.46 -17.47
CA GLU A 104 -2.65 13.91 -17.56
C GLU A 104 -4.01 14.37 -16.99
N THR A 105 -5.05 13.56 -17.18
CA THR A 105 -6.37 13.82 -16.57
C THR A 105 -6.30 13.73 -15.05
N VAL A 106 -5.62 12.71 -14.50
CA VAL A 106 -5.37 12.56 -13.06
C VAL A 106 -4.58 13.73 -12.52
N ARG A 107 -3.54 14.19 -13.23
CA ARG A 107 -2.73 15.35 -12.84
C ARG A 107 -3.59 16.60 -12.71
N ARG A 108 -4.27 16.97 -13.79
CA ARG A 108 -5.08 18.20 -13.85
C ARG A 108 -6.24 18.18 -12.84
N ARG A 109 -7.05 17.11 -12.85
CA ARG A 109 -8.23 17.01 -11.97
C ARG A 109 -7.87 16.68 -10.52
N GLY A 110 -6.71 16.03 -10.30
CA GLY A 110 -6.16 15.83 -8.97
C GLY A 110 -5.85 17.16 -8.29
N GLU A 111 -5.24 18.10 -9.01
CA GLU A 111 -4.94 19.44 -8.48
C GLU A 111 -6.19 20.21 -8.07
N GLU A 112 -7.33 20.04 -8.77
CA GLU A 112 -8.61 20.65 -8.43
C GLU A 112 -9.13 20.21 -7.05
N ILE A 113 -8.73 19.04 -6.57
CA ILE A 113 -9.11 18.46 -5.27
C ILE A 113 -7.94 18.40 -4.27
N GLY A 114 -6.85 19.14 -4.53
CA GLY A 114 -5.70 19.24 -3.65
C GLY A 114 -4.65 18.14 -3.77
N LEU A 115 -4.81 17.20 -4.73
CA LEU A 115 -3.88 16.09 -4.93
C LEU A 115 -2.82 16.41 -5.99
N ARG A 116 -1.55 16.09 -5.70
CA ARG A 116 -0.43 16.26 -6.64
C ARG A 116 0.30 14.95 -6.83
N LEU A 117 0.52 14.56 -8.09
CA LEU A 117 1.33 13.39 -8.41
C LEU A 117 2.79 13.60 -7.98
N ASN A 118 3.37 12.55 -7.45
CA ASN A 118 4.80 12.45 -7.18
C ASN A 118 5.46 11.64 -8.30
N ASP A 119 5.77 12.30 -9.42
CA ASP A 119 6.30 11.64 -10.62
C ASP A 119 7.52 10.76 -10.34
N LYS A 120 8.35 11.14 -9.37
CA LYS A 120 9.56 10.37 -8.99
C LYS A 120 9.26 9.07 -8.25
N LYS A 121 8.05 8.90 -7.74
CA LYS A 121 7.58 7.67 -7.10
C LYS A 121 6.58 6.90 -7.95
N CYS A 122 6.02 7.54 -8.99
CA CYS A 122 5.17 6.85 -9.94
C CYS A 122 5.99 5.80 -10.71
N GLU A 123 5.37 4.67 -11.01
CA GLU A 123 6.01 3.55 -11.71
C GLU A 123 5.35 3.33 -13.06
N PHE A 124 6.17 3.19 -14.11
CA PHE A 124 5.75 2.71 -15.43
C PHE A 124 6.21 1.27 -15.62
N ILE A 125 5.26 0.36 -15.81
CA ILE A 125 5.50 -1.08 -15.88
C ILE A 125 5.15 -1.56 -17.28
N SER A 126 6.14 -2.09 -18.00
CA SER A 126 5.99 -2.62 -19.37
C SER A 126 6.79 -3.90 -19.55
N GLY A 127 6.34 -4.74 -20.47
CA GLY A 127 7.09 -5.93 -20.91
C GLY A 127 8.20 -5.61 -21.94
N THR A 128 8.23 -4.38 -22.46
CA THR A 128 9.16 -3.92 -23.49
C THR A 128 10.02 -2.76 -22.97
N ALA A 129 10.80 -2.17 -23.87
CA ALA A 129 11.69 -1.05 -23.58
C ALA A 129 10.96 0.15 -22.92
N ARG A 130 11.75 1.10 -22.43
CA ARG A 130 11.28 2.35 -21.83
C ARG A 130 10.29 3.07 -22.75
N SER A 131 9.22 3.61 -22.17
CA SER A 131 8.33 4.51 -22.89
C SER A 131 9.10 5.73 -23.42
N SER A 132 8.73 6.16 -24.64
CA SER A 132 9.19 7.42 -25.23
C SER A 132 8.23 8.59 -24.93
N ASP A 133 7.07 8.31 -24.35
CA ASP A 133 6.08 9.34 -24.03
C ASP A 133 6.62 10.28 -22.94
N PRO A 134 6.58 11.59 -23.14
CA PRO A 134 7.10 12.58 -22.19
C PRO A 134 6.39 12.53 -20.83
N VAL A 135 5.15 12.06 -20.75
CA VAL A 135 4.36 11.92 -19.52
C VAL A 135 5.07 11.00 -18.52
N PHE A 136 5.71 9.93 -19.02
CA PHE A 136 6.36 8.93 -18.17
C PHE A 136 7.85 9.16 -17.96
N ARG A 137 8.39 10.29 -18.45
CA ARG A 137 9.85 10.56 -18.42
C ARG A 137 10.45 10.52 -17.02
N GLN A 138 9.71 10.97 -16.01
CA GLN A 138 10.17 11.02 -14.62
C GLN A 138 9.78 9.79 -13.79
N PHE A 139 8.95 8.90 -14.35
CA PHE A 139 8.51 7.70 -13.66
C PHE A 139 9.63 6.69 -13.54
N ILE A 140 9.54 5.84 -12.52
CA ILE A 140 10.41 4.68 -12.37
C ILE A 140 9.98 3.63 -13.38
N HIS A 141 10.86 3.30 -14.33
CA HIS A 141 10.58 2.26 -15.33
C HIS A 141 10.93 0.89 -14.79
N LEU A 142 9.95 0.01 -14.73
CA LEU A 142 10.07 -1.36 -14.25
C LEU A 142 9.64 -2.35 -15.33
N THR A 143 10.26 -3.53 -15.33
CA THR A 143 9.78 -4.70 -16.04
C THR A 143 8.73 -5.43 -15.19
N ALA A 144 7.88 -6.24 -15.82
CA ALA A 144 6.79 -6.93 -15.11
C ALA A 144 7.29 -7.86 -13.97
N ASP A 145 8.46 -8.45 -14.15
CA ASP A 145 9.12 -9.34 -13.18
C ASP A 145 9.72 -8.60 -11.97
N ASN A 146 9.87 -7.28 -12.06
CA ASN A 146 10.29 -6.41 -10.97
C ASN A 146 9.13 -5.64 -10.30
N ALA A 147 7.91 -5.78 -10.83
CA ALA A 147 6.75 -5.01 -10.40
C ALA A 147 5.99 -5.68 -9.26
N GLU A 148 5.49 -4.85 -8.36
CA GLU A 148 4.61 -5.23 -7.25
C GLU A 148 3.32 -4.40 -7.32
N LEU A 149 2.18 -5.01 -6.98
CA LEU A 149 0.90 -4.30 -6.81
C LEU A 149 0.41 -4.53 -5.39
N LEU A 150 0.17 -3.46 -4.65
CA LEU A 150 -0.24 -3.51 -3.23
C LEU A 150 0.66 -4.43 -2.38
N GLY A 151 1.97 -4.40 -2.65
CA GLY A 151 2.96 -5.21 -1.95
C GLY A 151 3.03 -6.68 -2.35
N ALA A 152 2.32 -7.06 -3.44
CA ALA A 152 2.36 -8.40 -4.00
C ALA A 152 3.10 -8.41 -5.36
N PRO A 153 4.14 -9.23 -5.55
CA PRO A 153 4.78 -9.43 -6.84
C PRO A 153 3.79 -9.91 -7.90
N LEU A 154 3.84 -9.31 -9.09
CA LEU A 154 2.90 -9.64 -10.18
C LEU A 154 3.25 -10.93 -10.91
N THR A 155 4.52 -11.28 -10.95
CA THR A 155 5.04 -12.46 -11.65
C THR A 155 6.08 -13.19 -10.81
N THR A 156 6.46 -14.39 -11.24
CA THR A 156 7.68 -15.06 -10.75
C THR A 156 8.90 -14.32 -11.29
N GLY A 157 9.84 -13.95 -10.41
CA GLY A 157 11.04 -13.22 -10.80
C GLY A 157 11.66 -12.45 -9.65
N PRO A 158 12.56 -11.47 -9.92
CA PRO A 158 13.32 -10.77 -8.89
C PRO A 158 12.46 -10.08 -7.82
N ALA A 159 11.25 -9.59 -8.14
CA ALA A 159 10.34 -9.05 -7.14
C ALA A 159 9.86 -10.14 -6.16
N MET A 160 9.55 -11.32 -6.68
CA MET A 160 9.14 -12.47 -5.87
C MET A 160 10.28 -12.94 -4.97
N ASP A 161 11.51 -13.07 -5.53
CA ASP A 161 12.69 -13.45 -4.77
C ASP A 161 12.93 -12.49 -3.60
N ARG A 162 12.85 -11.18 -3.86
CA ARG A 162 13.00 -10.15 -2.82
C ARG A 162 11.88 -10.20 -1.78
N ALA A 163 10.63 -10.41 -2.21
CA ALA A 163 9.48 -10.45 -1.31
C ALA A 163 9.56 -11.63 -0.35
N LEU A 164 9.83 -12.83 -0.85
CA LEU A 164 9.95 -14.04 -0.04
C LEU A 164 11.25 -14.05 0.77
N GLY A 165 12.38 -13.60 0.18
CA GLY A 165 13.66 -13.47 0.90
C GLY A 165 13.54 -12.59 2.14
N ARG A 166 12.91 -11.41 2.04
CA ARG A 166 12.63 -10.55 3.21
C ARG A 166 11.87 -11.26 4.31
N ARG A 167 10.95 -12.17 3.97
CA ARG A 167 10.20 -12.95 4.97
C ARG A 167 11.08 -14.01 5.66
N CYS A 168 11.98 -14.63 4.91
CA CYS A 168 12.99 -15.51 5.48
C CYS A 168 13.92 -14.74 6.43
N ASP A 169 14.44 -13.58 6.01
CA ASP A 169 15.35 -12.75 6.81
C ASP A 169 14.71 -12.21 8.11
N ASP A 170 13.40 -12.06 8.14
CA ASP A 170 12.66 -11.62 9.34
C ASP A 170 12.63 -12.68 10.44
N LEU A 171 12.66 -13.98 10.11
CA LEU A 171 12.51 -15.06 11.09
C LEU A 171 13.64 -15.16 12.11
N PRO A 172 14.93 -15.12 11.75
CA PRO A 172 16.03 -15.16 12.73
C PRO A 172 15.98 -13.99 13.71
N ARG A 173 15.59 -12.80 13.22
CA ARG A 173 15.40 -11.62 14.06
C ARG A 173 14.23 -11.79 15.02
N ALA A 174 13.14 -12.41 14.56
CA ALA A 174 11.99 -12.74 15.42
C ALA A 174 12.38 -13.78 16.46
N ALA A 175 13.06 -14.88 16.07
CA ALA A 175 13.52 -15.93 16.98
C ALA A 175 14.39 -15.39 18.10
N SER A 176 15.37 -14.52 17.79
CA SER A 176 16.24 -13.92 18.81
C SER A 176 15.48 -13.04 19.82
N ARG A 177 14.37 -12.43 19.42
CA ARG A 177 13.52 -11.64 20.31
C ARG A 177 12.54 -12.52 21.11
N LEU A 178 12.00 -13.56 20.47
CA LEU A 178 11.10 -14.50 21.11
C LEU A 178 11.80 -15.32 22.21
N SER A 179 13.09 -15.58 22.10
CA SER A 179 13.87 -16.23 23.15
C SER A 179 13.97 -15.44 24.45
N LEU A 180 13.63 -14.14 24.44
CA LEU A 180 13.64 -13.26 25.62
C LEU A 180 12.31 -13.27 26.40
N VAL A 181 11.27 -13.90 25.89
CA VAL A 181 9.97 -13.99 26.57
C VAL A 181 9.67 -15.43 26.99
N ALA A 182 8.64 -15.62 27.84
CA ALA A 182 8.24 -16.97 28.26
C ALA A 182 7.87 -17.84 27.04
N ALA A 183 8.27 -19.10 27.04
CA ALA A 183 8.08 -20.01 25.90
C ALA A 183 6.62 -20.09 25.41
N HIS A 184 5.66 -20.07 26.34
CA HIS A 184 4.23 -20.06 26.01
C HIS A 184 3.81 -18.82 25.20
N ASP A 185 4.24 -17.63 25.62
CA ASP A 185 3.96 -16.36 24.94
C ASP A 185 4.68 -16.31 23.60
N ALA A 186 5.93 -16.78 23.55
CA ALA A 186 6.71 -16.88 22.33
C ALA A 186 6.01 -17.77 21.30
N LEU A 187 5.46 -18.92 21.70
CA LEU A 187 4.72 -19.83 20.83
C LEU A 187 3.46 -19.18 20.27
N ILE A 188 2.69 -18.47 21.10
CA ILE A 188 1.50 -17.74 20.66
C ILE A 188 1.88 -16.71 19.60
N LEU A 189 2.92 -15.91 19.84
CA LEU A 189 3.40 -14.90 18.92
C LEU A 189 3.95 -15.51 17.61
N LEU A 190 4.71 -16.60 17.72
CA LEU A 190 5.24 -17.32 16.57
C LEU A 190 4.09 -17.79 15.68
N ARG A 191 3.08 -18.45 16.25
CA ARG A 191 1.92 -18.96 15.54
C ARG A 191 1.04 -17.84 14.96
N ALA A 192 0.76 -16.79 15.73
CA ALA A 192 -0.19 -15.76 15.34
C ALA A 192 0.38 -14.71 14.38
N SER A 193 1.71 -14.47 14.39
CA SER A 193 2.32 -13.34 13.70
C SER A 193 3.50 -13.69 12.80
N PHE A 194 4.30 -14.69 13.15
CA PHE A 194 5.58 -14.95 12.47
C PHE A 194 5.58 -16.20 11.57
N SER A 195 4.58 -17.07 11.68
CA SER A 195 4.44 -18.27 10.83
C SER A 195 3.68 -17.95 9.53
N ALA A 196 2.77 -18.81 9.12
CA ALA A 196 1.94 -18.65 7.92
C ALA A 196 1.34 -17.26 7.72
N PRO A 197 0.89 -16.51 8.76
CA PRO A 197 0.37 -15.14 8.57
C PRO A 197 1.34 -14.19 7.85
N LYS A 198 2.65 -14.35 8.03
CA LYS A 198 3.67 -13.56 7.32
C LYS A 198 3.66 -13.75 5.81
N LEU A 199 3.29 -14.94 5.34
CA LEU A 199 3.27 -15.29 3.92
C LEU A 199 1.88 -15.15 3.29
N LEU A 200 0.79 -15.10 4.07
CA LEU A 200 -0.58 -15.21 3.55
C LEU A 200 -0.89 -14.20 2.46
N HIS A 201 -0.40 -12.97 2.57
CA HIS A 201 -0.61 -11.97 1.54
C HIS A 201 0.01 -12.40 0.21
N THR A 202 1.30 -12.78 0.22
CA THR A 202 2.02 -13.23 -1.00
C THR A 202 1.43 -14.54 -1.53
N LEU A 203 1.10 -15.50 -0.67
CA LEU A 203 0.49 -16.78 -1.08
C LEU A 203 -0.87 -16.60 -1.76
N ARG A 204 -1.65 -15.59 -1.37
CA ARG A 204 -2.99 -15.32 -1.94
C ARG A 204 -2.96 -14.43 -3.17
N SER A 205 -1.95 -13.57 -3.30
CA SER A 205 -1.95 -12.48 -4.27
C SER A 205 -0.91 -12.63 -5.36
N SER A 206 -0.01 -13.63 -5.26
CA SER A 206 1.12 -13.79 -6.18
C SER A 206 1.31 -15.23 -6.61
N PRO A 207 1.83 -15.48 -7.81
CA PRO A 207 2.06 -16.84 -8.34
C PRO A 207 3.34 -17.47 -7.74
N CYS A 208 3.38 -17.66 -6.43
CA CYS A 208 4.57 -18.13 -5.69
C CYS A 208 4.58 -19.65 -5.45
N SER A 209 3.62 -20.41 -6.00
CA SER A 209 3.56 -21.88 -5.84
C SER A 209 4.86 -22.53 -6.31
N GLY A 210 5.43 -23.41 -5.47
CA GLY A 210 6.68 -24.11 -5.78
C GLY A 210 7.95 -23.24 -5.67
N HIS A 211 7.87 -22.01 -5.20
CA HIS A 211 9.06 -21.17 -5.05
C HIS A 211 9.98 -21.72 -3.94
N PRO A 212 11.31 -21.87 -4.19
CA PRO A 212 12.26 -22.49 -3.23
C PRO A 212 12.28 -21.83 -1.85
N ALA A 213 12.13 -20.50 -1.80
CA ALA A 213 12.11 -19.75 -0.55
C ALA A 213 10.98 -20.15 0.41
N LEU A 214 9.90 -20.80 -0.07
CA LEU A 214 8.85 -21.32 0.80
C LEU A 214 9.37 -22.50 1.63
N GLY A 215 10.15 -23.41 1.01
CA GLY A 215 10.82 -24.49 1.75
C GLY A 215 11.82 -23.95 2.77
N THR A 216 12.64 -22.99 2.36
CA THR A 216 13.58 -22.30 3.27
C THR A 216 12.85 -21.64 4.45
N PHE A 217 11.72 -20.98 4.20
CA PHE A 217 10.90 -20.40 5.26
C PHE A 217 10.40 -21.44 6.26
N ASP A 218 9.92 -22.60 5.77
CA ASP A 218 9.45 -23.69 6.63
C ASP A 218 10.57 -24.29 7.49
N GLU A 219 11.77 -24.44 6.91
CA GLU A 219 12.96 -24.91 7.65
C GLU A 219 13.32 -23.92 8.77
N MET A 220 13.43 -22.64 8.44
CA MET A 220 13.72 -21.58 9.42
C MET A 220 12.64 -21.47 10.49
N LEU A 221 11.38 -21.69 10.16
CA LEU A 221 10.27 -21.69 11.11
C LEU A 221 10.40 -22.84 12.11
N ARG A 222 10.78 -24.06 11.65
CA ARG A 222 11.05 -25.20 12.53
C ARG A 222 12.24 -24.94 13.46
N GLU A 223 13.29 -24.29 12.95
CA GLU A 223 14.43 -23.88 13.80
C GLU A 223 14.02 -22.87 14.87
N CYS A 224 13.18 -21.89 14.51
CA CYS A 224 12.64 -20.92 15.46
C CYS A 224 11.79 -21.63 16.54
N ASP A 225 10.93 -22.55 16.15
CA ASP A 225 10.08 -23.32 17.05
C ASP A 225 10.92 -24.15 18.04
N SER A 226 11.93 -24.86 17.52
CA SER A 226 12.84 -25.64 18.37
C SER A 226 13.64 -24.77 19.35
N THR A 227 14.05 -23.58 18.93
CA THR A 227 14.75 -22.61 19.78
C THR A 227 13.86 -22.11 20.91
N VAL A 228 12.58 -21.77 20.59
CA VAL A 228 11.60 -21.29 21.58
C VAL A 228 11.26 -22.37 22.62
N HIS A 229 11.13 -23.62 22.18
CA HIS A 229 10.81 -24.75 23.08
C HIS A 229 12.04 -25.37 23.75
N ASN A 230 13.26 -24.94 23.40
CA ASN A 230 14.50 -25.57 23.84
C ASN A 230 14.56 -27.09 23.55
N ILE A 231 13.95 -27.51 22.42
CA ILE A 231 13.89 -28.89 21.96
C ILE A 231 14.90 -29.04 20.80
N LYS A 232 15.74 -30.05 20.82
CA LYS A 232 16.59 -30.37 19.67
C LYS A 232 15.74 -31.07 18.61
N LEU A 233 15.85 -30.62 17.34
CA LEU A 233 15.13 -31.25 16.20
C LEU A 233 15.46 -32.74 16.05
N SER A 234 16.63 -33.19 16.49
CA SER A 234 17.03 -34.60 16.55
C SER A 234 16.16 -35.47 17.48
N ASP A 235 15.41 -34.87 18.38
CA ASP A 235 14.62 -35.58 19.40
C ASP A 235 13.14 -35.76 18.97
N ILE A 236 12.79 -35.29 17.77
CA ILE A 236 11.46 -35.41 17.18
C ILE A 236 11.52 -36.52 16.10
N HIS A 237 11.17 -37.74 16.48
CA HIS A 237 10.97 -38.88 15.56
C HIS A 237 9.48 -39.20 15.48
#